data_47ab76029ef5d8664704133cf10b000c
#
_entry.id   47ab76029ef5d8664704133cf10b000c
#
_cell.length_a   1.000
_cell.length_b   1.000
_cell.length_c   1.000
_cell.angle_alpha   90.00
_cell.angle_beta   90.00
_cell.angle_gamma   90.00
#
_symmetry.space_group_name_H-M   'P 1'
#
loop_
_entity.id
_entity.type
_entity.pdbx_description
1 polymer ?
#
loop_
_entity_poly.entity_id
_entity_poly.type
_entity_poly.pdbx_seq_one_letter_code
_entity_poly.pdbx_strand_id
1 'polypeptide(L)'
;MTTLTTSTNIYHFLLCRHPSLTPMASAHHFFLYFLFLLLLLHPSLATSAKIPAIIVFGDSTVDAGNNNVVPTILKSNFRPYGRDFVGGRPTGRFCNGRLPTDFISEAVGLPPLVPAYLDPAYGIRDFARGVCFASAGTGLDNATSDVLSVIPLWMEVELFKDYQKKLRRYVGRPKATQIINDAIYIVSIGTNDFLENYFLLVTGRYKQFTVEEFEDFLVSLAKDFLTNIYLLGARKISFAGLSAIGCLPLERTTNALKGGECIEEYNKVARDFNVKLQVMIKELCDRLPELKLRYAAVYDSLLHLIQNPAQYGIENVKEGCCATGTYEMGFLCNEDNPFTCPDADKYIFWDAFHPTEKINRLMANLTLRTSLKEFV
;
A
#
# COMPACT_ATOMS: atom_id res chain seq x y z
N MET A 1 -50.19 -58.10 -74.94
CA MET A 1 -49.75 -59.51 -74.82
C MET A 1 -49.65 -59.75 -73.33
N THR A 2 -50.63 -60.44 -72.92
CA THR A 2 -50.72 -61.68 -72.14
C THR A 2 -50.37 -61.47 -70.66
N THR A 3 -51.31 -61.49 -69.84
CA THR A 3 -52.20 -62.47 -69.23
C THR A 3 -51.82 -62.78 -67.79
N LEU A 4 -52.73 -62.49 -66.83
CA LEU A 4 -53.43 -63.49 -66.04
C LEU A 4 -52.52 -64.16 -64.99
N THR A 5 -52.83 -64.35 -63.73
CA THR A 5 -54.12 -64.69 -63.10
C THR A 5 -53.84 -64.69 -61.55
N THR A 6 -54.79 -64.22 -60.81
CA THR A 6 -55.55 -64.83 -59.70
C THR A 6 -54.78 -65.70 -58.66
N SER A 7 -55.02 -65.51 -57.41
CA SER A 7 -55.99 -66.25 -56.64
C SER A 7 -55.94 -65.93 -55.12
N THR A 8 -57.10 -65.62 -54.54
CA THR A 8 -57.58 -65.66 -53.22
C THR A 8 -57.08 -66.74 -52.27
N ASN A 9 -56.95 -66.46 -51.00
CA ASN A 9 -57.70 -67.09 -49.86
C ASN A 9 -57.28 -66.49 -48.53
N ILE A 10 -58.08 -65.88 -47.86
CA ILE A 10 -58.79 -66.02 -46.61
C ILE A 10 -58.23 -67.07 -45.66
N TYR A 11 -57.81 -66.65 -44.43
CA TYR A 11 -58.27 -67.19 -43.15
C TYR A 11 -57.77 -66.38 -41.96
N HIS A 12 -58.66 -65.92 -41.20
CA HIS A 12 -58.96 -65.71 -39.80
C HIS A 12 -57.90 -65.85 -38.71
N PHE A 13 -58.04 -64.89 -37.77
CA PHE A 13 -57.80 -64.93 -36.31
C PHE A 13 -56.37 -64.97 -35.70
N LEU A 14 -55.99 -63.97 -34.97
CA LEU A 14 -56.10 -63.93 -33.53
C LEU A 14 -55.49 -62.61 -32.99
N LEU A 15 -56.31 -61.95 -32.18
CA LEU A 15 -55.91 -60.82 -31.31
C LEU A 15 -54.87 -61.28 -30.30
N CYS A 16 -53.69 -60.66 -30.31
CA CYS A 16 -52.84 -60.58 -29.13
C CYS A 16 -52.52 -59.11 -28.81
N ARG A 17 -53.09 -58.66 -27.73
CA ARG A 17 -52.78 -57.39 -27.08
C ARG A 17 -51.28 -57.42 -26.65
N HIS A 18 -50.45 -56.47 -27.13
CA HIS A 18 -49.20 -56.14 -26.52
C HIS A 18 -49.37 -54.94 -25.57
N PRO A 19 -48.77 -54.99 -24.32
CA PRO A 19 -48.87 -53.92 -23.39
C PRO A 19 -48.02 -52.73 -23.85
N SER A 20 -48.56 -51.53 -23.73
CA SER A 20 -47.88 -50.24 -23.93
C SER A 20 -46.70 -50.11 -23.00
N LEU A 21 -45.48 -50.18 -23.50
CA LEU A 21 -44.27 -49.72 -22.83
C LEU A 21 -44.26 -48.19 -22.87
N THR A 22 -44.58 -47.61 -21.73
CA THR A 22 -44.40 -46.18 -21.48
C THR A 22 -42.94 -45.83 -21.55
N PRO A 23 -42.53 -44.68 -22.13
CA PRO A 23 -41.15 -44.27 -22.17
C PRO A 23 -40.72 -43.66 -20.86
N MET A 24 -40.30 -44.47 -19.89
CA MET A 24 -39.64 -43.98 -18.65
C MET A 24 -38.23 -43.45 -18.89
N ALA A 25 -37.66 -43.56 -20.09
CA ALA A 25 -36.34 -43.07 -20.42
C ALA A 25 -36.25 -41.54 -20.60
N SER A 26 -37.35 -40.85 -20.83
CA SER A 26 -37.37 -39.38 -21.06
C SER A 26 -37.21 -38.56 -19.78
N ALA A 27 -37.73 -39.01 -18.65
CA ALA A 27 -37.67 -38.27 -17.40
C ALA A 27 -36.28 -38.17 -16.79
N HIS A 28 -35.47 -39.25 -16.93
CA HIS A 28 -34.08 -39.26 -16.40
C HIS A 28 -33.16 -38.34 -17.21
N HIS A 29 -33.34 -38.26 -18.53
CA HIS A 29 -32.52 -37.37 -19.35
C HIS A 29 -32.89 -35.90 -19.13
N PHE A 30 -34.17 -35.58 -18.90
CA PHE A 30 -34.63 -34.25 -18.53
C PHE A 30 -34.12 -33.83 -17.15
N PHE A 31 -34.07 -34.74 -16.19
CA PHE A 31 -33.56 -34.48 -14.84
C PHE A 31 -32.03 -34.24 -14.85
N LEU A 32 -31.27 -35.03 -15.60
CA LEU A 32 -29.85 -34.85 -15.78
C LEU A 32 -29.51 -33.56 -16.52
N TYR A 33 -30.27 -33.19 -17.55
CA TYR A 33 -30.13 -31.92 -18.26
C TYR A 33 -30.46 -30.72 -17.38
N PHE A 34 -31.47 -30.83 -16.53
CA PHE A 34 -31.89 -29.80 -15.58
C PHE A 34 -30.83 -29.64 -14.46
N LEU A 35 -30.27 -30.74 -13.97
CA LEU A 35 -29.19 -30.74 -13.00
C LEU A 35 -27.89 -30.11 -13.60
N PHE A 36 -27.60 -30.41 -14.88
CA PHE A 36 -26.48 -29.82 -15.60
C PHE A 36 -26.68 -28.32 -15.86
N LEU A 37 -27.92 -27.89 -16.19
CA LEU A 37 -28.26 -26.47 -16.30
C LEU A 37 -28.19 -25.76 -14.94
N LEU A 38 -28.61 -26.39 -13.86
CA LEU A 38 -28.47 -25.84 -12.49
C LEU A 38 -27.02 -25.70 -12.06
N LEU A 39 -26.13 -26.62 -12.49
CA LEU A 39 -24.68 -26.52 -12.28
C LEU A 39 -24.06 -25.39 -13.11
N LEU A 40 -24.58 -25.08 -14.30
CA LEU A 40 -24.15 -23.94 -15.12
C LEU A 40 -24.73 -22.61 -14.65
N LEU A 41 -25.85 -22.62 -13.92
CA LEU A 41 -26.53 -21.43 -13.37
C LEU A 41 -26.12 -21.12 -11.93
N HIS A 42 -25.20 -21.90 -11.33
CA HIS A 42 -24.58 -21.45 -10.11
C HIS A 42 -23.78 -20.19 -10.48
N PRO A 43 -24.20 -18.97 -10.03
CA PRO A 43 -23.30 -17.85 -10.10
C PRO A 43 -22.06 -18.33 -9.33
N SER A 44 -20.94 -18.41 -10.03
CA SER A 44 -19.66 -18.46 -9.37
C SER A 44 -19.70 -17.26 -8.43
N LEU A 45 -19.98 -17.50 -7.16
CA LEU A 45 -19.69 -16.53 -6.10
C LEU A 45 -18.18 -16.32 -6.27
N ALA A 46 -17.84 -15.29 -7.04
CA ALA A 46 -16.50 -14.75 -7.05
C ALA A 46 -16.26 -14.35 -5.60
N THR A 47 -15.75 -15.29 -4.81
CA THR A 47 -15.15 -14.96 -3.52
C THR A 47 -14.09 -13.98 -3.89
N SER A 48 -14.32 -12.69 -3.55
CA SER A 48 -13.27 -11.66 -3.61
C SER A 48 -12.01 -12.32 -3.06
N ALA A 49 -10.99 -12.45 -3.91
CA ALA A 49 -9.80 -13.19 -3.53
C ALA A 49 -9.22 -12.46 -2.33
N LYS A 50 -9.31 -13.07 -1.15
CA LYS A 50 -8.85 -12.48 0.10
C LYS A 50 -7.41 -12.06 -0.07
N ILE A 51 -7.10 -10.79 0.17
CA ILE A 51 -5.74 -10.26 0.12
C ILE A 51 -4.85 -11.09 1.05
N PRO A 52 -3.81 -11.77 0.55
CA PRO A 52 -3.02 -12.68 1.37
C PRO A 52 -2.03 -11.96 2.28
N ALA A 53 -1.49 -10.82 1.84
CA ALA A 53 -0.47 -10.07 2.55
C ALA A 53 -0.43 -8.60 2.12
N ILE A 54 0.15 -7.75 2.98
CA ILE A 54 0.57 -6.39 2.67
C ILE A 54 2.10 -6.32 2.70
N ILE A 55 2.71 -5.71 1.69
CA ILE A 55 4.17 -5.56 1.56
C ILE A 55 4.49 -4.08 1.42
N VAL A 56 5.38 -3.56 2.27
CA VAL A 56 5.60 -2.12 2.43
C VAL A 56 7.06 -1.78 2.15
N PHE A 57 7.27 -0.74 1.34
CA PHE A 57 8.56 -0.11 1.05
C PHE A 57 8.47 1.39 1.27
N GLY A 58 9.59 2.02 1.62
CA GLY A 58 9.63 3.46 1.69
C GLY A 58 10.39 4.05 2.87
N ASP A 59 9.89 5.17 3.35
CA ASP A 59 10.52 6.02 4.36
C ASP A 59 9.84 5.96 5.74
N SER A 60 10.09 6.99 6.58
CA SER A 60 9.55 7.12 7.93
C SER A 60 8.03 7.12 8.00
N THR A 61 7.33 7.51 6.95
CA THR A 61 5.86 7.56 6.91
C THR A 61 5.23 6.17 7.00
N VAL A 62 6.00 5.13 6.69
CA VAL A 62 5.57 3.72 6.68
C VAL A 62 6.55 2.76 7.37
N ASP A 63 7.68 3.22 7.91
CA ASP A 63 8.65 2.39 8.66
C ASP A 63 8.02 1.86 9.95
N ALA A 64 7.89 0.55 10.03
CA ALA A 64 7.32 -0.14 11.20
C ALA A 64 8.34 -0.37 12.34
N GLY A 65 9.59 0.09 12.19
CA GLY A 65 10.65 -0.01 13.19
C GLY A 65 11.95 -0.66 12.70
N ASN A 66 12.20 -0.73 11.39
CA ASN A 66 13.47 -1.26 10.87
C ASN A 66 14.68 -0.46 11.35
N ASN A 67 14.54 0.86 11.53
CA ASN A 67 15.63 1.70 12.04
C ASN A 67 16.04 1.37 13.48
N ASN A 68 15.23 0.62 14.25
CA ASN A 68 15.58 0.28 15.63
C ASN A 68 16.90 -0.49 15.73
N VAL A 69 17.22 -1.31 14.72
CA VAL A 69 18.40 -2.19 14.67
C VAL A 69 19.50 -1.70 13.73
N VAL A 70 19.30 -0.56 13.06
CA VAL A 70 20.29 0.07 12.19
C VAL A 70 21.12 1.08 13.00
N PRO A 71 22.43 1.23 12.73
CA PRO A 71 23.29 2.19 13.43
C PRO A 71 23.06 3.64 12.91
N THR A 72 21.85 4.15 13.08
CA THR A 72 21.45 5.52 12.74
C THR A 72 20.93 6.25 13.97
N ILE A 73 20.98 7.57 13.96
CA ILE A 73 20.34 8.44 14.96
C ILE A 73 18.85 8.63 14.68
N LEU A 74 18.39 8.33 13.45
CA LEU A 74 16.99 8.50 13.05
C LEU A 74 16.14 7.34 13.57
N LYS A 75 15.68 7.48 14.80
CA LYS A 75 14.89 6.49 15.54
C LYS A 75 13.68 7.14 16.21
N SER A 76 12.65 6.32 16.47
CA SER A 76 11.43 6.68 17.19
C SER A 76 10.98 5.54 18.13
N ASN A 77 11.94 4.79 18.68
CA ASN A 77 11.72 3.67 19.59
C ASN A 77 11.81 4.06 21.07
N PHE A 78 11.49 5.31 21.40
CA PHE A 78 11.48 5.89 22.73
C PHE A 78 10.27 6.82 22.89
N ARG A 79 9.91 7.10 24.14
CA ARG A 79 8.78 8.01 24.45
C ARG A 79 9.11 9.44 24.04
N PRO A 80 8.08 10.21 23.60
CA PRO A 80 6.64 9.91 23.61
C PRO A 80 6.11 9.24 22.33
N TYR A 81 6.97 8.80 21.38
CA TYR A 81 6.52 8.00 20.27
C TYR A 81 5.73 6.78 20.75
N GLY A 82 4.69 6.40 20.01
CA GLY A 82 3.86 5.25 20.34
C GLY A 82 3.02 5.38 21.61
N ARG A 83 2.88 6.58 22.20
CA ARG A 83 2.15 6.78 23.46
C ARG A 83 0.68 6.35 23.40
N ASP A 84 0.06 6.41 22.21
CA ASP A 84 -1.35 6.07 22.00
C ASP A 84 -1.54 4.64 21.48
N PHE A 85 -0.44 3.87 21.32
CA PHE A 85 -0.53 2.41 21.16
C PHE A 85 -1.11 1.75 22.41
N VAL A 86 -1.73 0.60 22.22
CA VAL A 86 -2.13 -0.26 23.34
C VAL A 86 -0.89 -0.57 24.21
N GLY A 87 -0.91 -0.08 25.44
CA GLY A 87 0.19 -0.21 26.39
C GLY A 87 1.28 0.87 26.27
N GLY A 88 1.10 1.88 25.41
CA GLY A 88 1.98 3.06 25.35
C GLY A 88 3.44 2.73 24.99
N ARG A 89 3.67 1.74 24.11
CA ARG A 89 5.02 1.29 23.75
C ARG A 89 5.50 1.90 22.45
N PRO A 90 6.66 2.58 22.44
CA PRO A 90 7.31 3.02 21.21
C PRO A 90 7.81 1.82 20.41
N THR A 91 7.42 1.75 19.14
CA THR A 91 7.72 0.61 18.25
C THR A 91 8.78 0.92 17.21
N GLY A 92 9.16 2.19 17.07
CA GLY A 92 9.99 2.69 15.97
C GLY A 92 9.17 3.28 14.83
N ARG A 93 7.84 3.35 14.97
CA ARG A 93 6.98 4.14 14.08
C ARG A 93 7.08 5.62 14.44
N PHE A 94 7.33 6.47 13.45
CA PHE A 94 7.39 7.92 13.63
C PHE A 94 5.98 8.52 13.79
N CYS A 95 5.32 8.15 14.90
CA CYS A 95 3.94 8.51 15.17
C CYS A 95 3.62 8.29 16.66
N ASN A 96 2.56 8.92 17.16
CA ASN A 96 2.00 8.62 18.49
C ASN A 96 1.34 7.24 18.58
N GLY A 97 1.06 6.61 17.43
CA GLY A 97 0.39 5.31 17.33
C GLY A 97 0.63 4.61 16.00
N ARG A 98 -0.42 4.09 15.39
CA ARG A 98 -0.39 3.30 14.16
C ARG A 98 -0.12 4.14 12.91
N LEU A 99 0.51 3.51 11.92
CA LEU A 99 0.76 4.07 10.59
C LEU A 99 -0.42 3.79 9.64
N PRO A 100 -0.49 4.47 8.47
CA PRO A 100 -1.52 4.19 7.46
C PRO A 100 -1.56 2.73 7.04
N THR A 101 -0.40 2.08 6.92
CA THR A 101 -0.24 0.67 6.53
C THR A 101 -0.86 -0.30 7.54
N ASP A 102 -0.83 0.02 8.82
CA ASP A 102 -1.47 -0.78 9.88
C ASP A 102 -3.00 -0.76 9.73
N PHE A 103 -3.59 0.41 9.49
CA PHE A 103 -5.04 0.56 9.25
C PHE A 103 -5.49 -0.11 7.95
N ILE A 104 -4.69 -0.02 6.89
CA ILE A 104 -4.98 -0.71 5.63
C ILE A 104 -4.93 -2.23 5.84
N SER A 105 -3.92 -2.74 6.58
CA SER A 105 -3.80 -4.16 6.90
C SER A 105 -5.05 -4.68 7.63
N GLU A 106 -5.47 -3.99 8.68
CA GLU A 106 -6.68 -4.32 9.44
C GLU A 106 -7.95 -4.30 8.56
N ALA A 107 -8.11 -3.28 7.74
CA ALA A 107 -9.28 -3.10 6.89
C ALA A 107 -9.45 -4.21 5.84
N VAL A 108 -8.35 -4.82 5.36
CA VAL A 108 -8.40 -5.95 4.42
C VAL A 108 -8.40 -7.32 5.11
N GLY A 109 -8.59 -7.36 6.45
CA GLY A 109 -8.71 -8.58 7.24
C GLY A 109 -7.36 -9.27 7.54
N LEU A 110 -6.26 -8.51 7.49
CA LEU A 110 -4.92 -8.93 7.90
C LEU A 110 -4.65 -8.50 9.36
N PRO A 111 -3.51 -8.88 9.96
CA PRO A 111 -3.13 -8.41 11.29
C PRO A 111 -3.14 -6.88 11.39
N PRO A 112 -3.57 -6.31 12.51
CA PRO A 112 -3.73 -4.84 12.66
C PRO A 112 -2.41 -4.07 12.73
N LEU A 113 -1.29 -4.76 12.77
CA LEU A 113 0.06 -4.19 12.71
C LEU A 113 0.87 -4.92 11.65
N VAL A 114 1.58 -4.14 10.82
CA VAL A 114 2.54 -4.68 9.85
C VAL A 114 3.91 -4.75 10.54
N PRO A 115 4.51 -5.94 10.69
CA PRO A 115 5.80 -6.05 11.36
C PRO A 115 6.97 -5.53 10.51
N ALA A 116 7.95 -4.91 11.16
CA ALA A 116 9.22 -4.57 10.55
C ALA A 116 10.04 -5.84 10.27
N TYR A 117 10.62 -5.95 9.08
CA TYR A 117 11.35 -7.16 8.67
C TYR A 117 12.58 -7.48 9.52
N LEU A 118 13.23 -6.44 10.06
CA LEU A 118 14.43 -6.57 10.87
C LEU A 118 14.14 -6.73 12.37
N ASP A 119 12.87 -6.64 12.80
CA ASP A 119 12.52 -6.84 14.20
C ASP A 119 12.64 -8.33 14.58
N PRO A 120 13.54 -8.70 15.50
CA PRO A 120 13.77 -10.08 15.90
C PRO A 120 12.59 -10.74 16.63
N ALA A 121 11.60 -9.95 17.05
CA ALA A 121 10.38 -10.50 17.69
C ALA A 121 9.46 -11.21 16.69
N TYR A 122 9.62 -10.98 15.38
CA TYR A 122 8.79 -11.57 14.33
C TYR A 122 9.56 -12.55 13.46
N GLY A 123 8.82 -13.48 12.88
CA GLY A 123 9.36 -14.49 11.99
C GLY A 123 8.58 -14.64 10.68
N ILE A 124 9.01 -15.60 9.85
CA ILE A 124 8.40 -15.81 8.52
C ILE A 124 6.89 -16.13 8.60
N ARG A 125 6.42 -16.70 9.71
CA ARG A 125 4.99 -16.95 9.95
C ARG A 125 4.20 -15.66 9.98
N ASP A 126 4.74 -14.63 10.63
CA ASP A 126 4.11 -13.32 10.76
C ASP A 126 4.24 -12.57 9.44
N PHE A 127 5.44 -12.56 8.85
CA PHE A 127 5.74 -11.92 7.58
C PHE A 127 4.94 -12.48 6.40
N ALA A 128 4.45 -13.71 6.47
CA ALA A 128 3.62 -14.29 5.41
C ALA A 128 2.27 -13.57 5.23
N ARG A 129 1.86 -12.73 6.18
CA ARG A 129 0.60 -11.97 6.14
C ARG A 129 0.81 -10.45 6.04
N GLY A 130 2.01 -9.97 6.30
CA GLY A 130 2.37 -8.56 6.19
C GLY A 130 3.82 -8.34 6.57
N VAL A 131 4.53 -7.49 5.84
CA VAL A 131 5.93 -7.17 6.11
C VAL A 131 6.28 -5.77 5.63
N CYS A 132 7.06 -5.07 6.44
CA CYS A 132 7.58 -3.74 6.14
C CYS A 132 9.11 -3.79 5.97
N PHE A 133 9.59 -3.32 4.82
CA PHE A 133 11.01 -3.15 4.51
C PHE A 133 11.46 -1.70 4.62
N ALA A 134 10.52 -0.76 4.75
CA ALA A 134 10.76 0.67 4.79
C ALA A 134 11.74 1.06 5.91
N SER A 135 12.48 2.12 5.69
CA SER A 135 13.44 2.68 6.64
C SER A 135 13.31 4.20 6.70
N ALA A 136 13.16 4.74 7.88
CA ALA A 136 13.07 6.20 8.06
C ALA A 136 14.31 6.91 7.50
N GLY A 137 14.12 8.01 6.77
CA GLY A 137 15.18 8.77 6.10
C GLY A 137 15.56 8.27 4.71
N THR A 138 14.95 7.15 4.25
CA THR A 138 15.23 6.63 2.90
C THR A 138 14.66 7.55 1.83
N GLY A 139 15.41 7.71 0.75
CA GLY A 139 15.00 8.38 -0.47
C GLY A 139 15.08 7.46 -1.70
N LEU A 140 14.54 7.95 -2.82
CA LEU A 140 14.74 7.33 -4.12
C LEU A 140 16.22 7.37 -4.53
N ASP A 141 16.89 8.49 -4.26
CA ASP A 141 18.34 8.66 -4.43
C ASP A 141 19.11 8.06 -3.25
N ASN A 142 20.08 7.20 -3.53
CA ASN A 142 20.94 6.62 -2.48
C ASN A 142 21.67 7.69 -1.65
N ALA A 143 22.02 8.83 -2.28
CA ALA A 143 22.65 9.93 -1.56
C ALA A 143 21.79 10.49 -0.42
N THR A 144 20.46 10.40 -0.53
CA THR A 144 19.52 10.76 0.54
C THR A 144 19.69 9.82 1.74
N SER A 145 19.70 8.52 1.50
CA SER A 145 19.86 7.50 2.56
C SER A 145 21.23 7.57 3.24
N ASP A 146 22.27 7.98 2.51
CA ASP A 146 23.64 8.12 3.03
C ASP A 146 23.75 9.26 4.05
N VAL A 147 22.92 10.32 3.95
CA VAL A 147 22.94 11.49 4.88
C VAL A 147 22.80 11.05 6.34
N LEU A 148 21.89 10.12 6.62
CA LEU A 148 21.57 9.64 7.97
C LEU A 148 21.97 8.18 8.20
N SER A 149 22.68 7.56 7.24
CA SER A 149 23.14 6.17 7.30
C SER A 149 21.98 5.20 7.56
N VAL A 150 20.91 5.34 6.80
CA VAL A 150 19.72 4.48 6.87
C VAL A 150 19.74 3.42 5.77
N ILE A 151 18.77 2.51 5.76
CA ILE A 151 18.66 1.46 4.75
C ILE A 151 18.28 2.11 3.41
N PRO A 152 19.12 2.06 2.37
CA PRO A 152 18.76 2.61 1.07
C PRO A 152 17.72 1.72 0.35
N LEU A 153 16.95 2.31 -0.58
CA LEU A 153 15.85 1.63 -1.27
C LEU A 153 16.27 0.33 -1.97
N TRP A 154 17.48 0.28 -2.57
CA TRP A 154 18.00 -0.95 -3.17
C TRP A 154 18.18 -2.08 -2.13
N MET A 155 18.55 -1.74 -0.88
CA MET A 155 18.69 -2.73 0.18
C MET A 155 17.33 -3.20 0.70
N GLU A 156 16.30 -2.37 0.72
CA GLU A 156 14.92 -2.81 0.99
C GLU A 156 14.49 -3.90 -0.02
N VAL A 157 14.88 -3.74 -1.29
CA VAL A 157 14.65 -4.77 -2.34
C VAL A 157 15.45 -6.04 -2.07
N GLU A 158 16.69 -5.96 -1.59
CA GLU A 158 17.47 -7.16 -1.21
C GLU A 158 16.83 -7.88 -0.01
N LEU A 159 16.35 -7.15 1.00
CA LEU A 159 15.59 -7.72 2.12
C LEU A 159 14.29 -8.41 1.62
N PHE A 160 13.61 -7.82 0.65
CA PHE A 160 12.46 -8.46 0.01
C PHE A 160 12.84 -9.75 -0.73
N LYS A 161 13.96 -9.81 -1.42
CA LYS A 161 14.47 -11.05 -2.04
C LYS A 161 14.79 -12.14 -1.00
N ASP A 162 15.34 -11.75 0.15
CA ASP A 162 15.57 -12.68 1.26
C ASP A 162 14.26 -13.17 1.87
N TYR A 163 13.29 -12.29 2.11
CA TYR A 163 11.92 -12.65 2.50
C TYR A 163 11.31 -13.67 1.55
N GLN A 164 11.39 -13.45 0.23
CA GLN A 164 10.87 -14.38 -0.76
C GLN A 164 11.51 -15.78 -0.66
N LYS A 165 12.83 -15.86 -0.40
CA LYS A 165 13.53 -17.14 -0.18
C LYS A 165 13.00 -17.85 1.06
N LYS A 166 12.84 -17.11 2.17
CA LYS A 166 12.28 -17.62 3.43
C LYS A 166 10.82 -18.07 3.26
N LEU A 167 10.00 -17.26 2.57
CA LEU A 167 8.60 -17.57 2.32
C LEU A 167 8.44 -18.87 1.49
N ARG A 168 9.26 -19.04 0.42
CA ARG A 168 9.26 -20.26 -0.40
C ARG A 168 9.62 -21.51 0.41
N ARG A 169 10.52 -21.38 1.40
CA ARG A 169 10.87 -22.50 2.32
C ARG A 169 9.73 -22.80 3.29
N TYR A 170 9.00 -21.78 3.73
CA TYR A 170 7.94 -21.91 4.72
C TYR A 170 6.64 -22.49 4.15
N VAL A 171 6.14 -21.98 3.02
CA VAL A 171 4.84 -22.37 2.44
C VAL A 171 4.94 -23.12 1.11
N GLY A 172 6.14 -23.39 0.60
CA GLY A 172 6.38 -23.97 -0.72
C GLY A 172 6.30 -22.95 -1.85
N ARG A 173 6.94 -23.26 -3.00
CA ARG A 173 7.04 -22.33 -4.15
C ARG A 173 5.69 -21.88 -4.69
N PRO A 174 4.70 -22.76 -4.97
CA PRO A 174 3.43 -22.33 -5.57
C PRO A 174 2.69 -21.33 -4.69
N LYS A 175 2.58 -21.62 -3.39
CA LYS A 175 1.88 -20.75 -2.43
C LYS A 175 2.63 -19.43 -2.20
N ALA A 176 3.96 -19.45 -2.14
CA ALA A 176 4.76 -18.24 -2.02
C ALA A 176 4.58 -17.33 -3.23
N THR A 177 4.59 -17.89 -4.46
CA THR A 177 4.34 -17.12 -5.68
C THR A 177 2.95 -16.49 -5.66
N GLN A 178 1.93 -17.25 -5.24
CA GLN A 178 0.58 -16.72 -5.09
C GLN A 178 0.53 -15.56 -4.10
N ILE A 179 1.13 -15.71 -2.89
CA ILE A 179 1.15 -14.65 -1.89
C ILE A 179 1.81 -13.39 -2.45
N ILE A 180 2.96 -13.51 -3.11
CA ILE A 180 3.72 -12.38 -3.69
C ILE A 180 2.91 -11.67 -4.78
N ASN A 181 2.27 -12.43 -5.68
CA ASN A 181 1.53 -11.84 -6.80
C ASN A 181 0.20 -11.22 -6.36
N ASP A 182 -0.45 -11.79 -5.35
CA ASP A 182 -1.77 -11.33 -4.88
C ASP A 182 -1.69 -10.30 -3.75
N ALA A 183 -0.51 -10.11 -3.14
CA ALA A 183 -0.29 -9.11 -2.11
C ALA A 183 -0.55 -7.69 -2.60
N ILE A 184 -0.96 -6.81 -1.68
CA ILE A 184 -0.95 -5.36 -1.90
C ILE A 184 0.43 -4.82 -1.51
N TYR A 185 1.02 -4.05 -2.42
CA TYR A 185 2.25 -3.33 -2.19
C TYR A 185 1.96 -1.86 -1.93
N ILE A 186 2.46 -1.34 -0.82
CA ILE A 186 2.38 0.09 -0.47
C ILE A 186 3.79 0.66 -0.56
N VAL A 187 3.92 1.74 -1.32
CA VAL A 187 5.19 2.47 -1.48
C VAL A 187 4.95 3.93 -1.10
N SER A 188 5.75 4.45 -0.17
CA SER A 188 5.71 5.86 0.24
C SER A 188 7.15 6.34 0.41
N ILE A 189 7.62 7.20 -0.53
CA ILE A 189 9.03 7.61 -0.62
C ILE A 189 9.14 8.86 -1.51
N GLY A 190 10.18 9.65 -1.29
CA GLY A 190 10.53 10.80 -2.13
C GLY A 190 10.59 12.13 -1.39
N THR A 191 9.92 12.27 -0.24
CA THR A 191 9.91 13.50 0.55
C THR A 191 11.33 13.86 1.01
N ASN A 192 12.09 12.87 1.50
CA ASN A 192 13.45 13.07 2.01
C ASN A 192 14.43 13.51 0.91
N ASP A 193 14.19 13.08 -0.34
CA ASP A 193 15.03 13.50 -1.47
C ASP A 193 14.99 15.03 -1.68
N PHE A 194 13.83 15.64 -1.47
CA PHE A 194 13.70 17.08 -1.56
C PHE A 194 14.11 17.79 -0.27
N LEU A 195 13.56 17.40 0.87
CA LEU A 195 13.72 18.13 2.11
C LEU A 195 15.09 17.89 2.76
N GLU A 196 15.55 16.65 2.85
CA GLU A 196 16.81 16.32 3.53
C GLU A 196 18.04 16.35 2.61
N ASN A 197 17.83 16.17 1.29
CA ASN A 197 18.93 16.12 0.33
C ASN A 197 19.05 17.41 -0.48
N TYR A 198 18.04 17.74 -1.30
CA TYR A 198 18.13 18.84 -2.26
C TYR A 198 18.08 20.21 -1.58
N PHE A 199 17.06 20.49 -0.76
CA PHE A 199 16.84 21.81 -0.15
C PHE A 199 17.77 22.09 1.04
N LEU A 200 18.16 21.07 1.81
CA LEU A 200 19.18 21.22 2.87
C LEU A 200 20.61 21.34 2.33
N LEU A 201 20.81 21.19 1.02
CA LEU A 201 22.08 21.40 0.33
C LEU A 201 23.21 20.45 0.79
N VAL A 202 22.87 19.33 1.47
CA VAL A 202 23.84 18.47 2.16
C VAL A 202 24.68 17.67 1.17
N THR A 203 24.07 17.07 0.16
CA THR A 203 24.74 16.15 -0.78
C THR A 203 25.33 16.85 -1.99
N GLY A 204 25.01 18.13 -2.21
CA GLY A 204 25.39 18.89 -3.39
C GLY A 204 24.58 18.58 -4.65
N ARG A 205 23.44 17.89 -4.57
CA ARG A 205 22.55 17.63 -5.69
C ARG A 205 22.05 18.91 -6.36
N TYR A 206 21.80 19.96 -5.57
CA TYR A 206 21.43 21.29 -6.08
C TYR A 206 22.46 21.94 -7.01
N LYS A 207 23.74 21.46 -6.99
CA LYS A 207 24.79 21.90 -7.93
C LYS A 207 24.80 21.08 -9.21
N GLN A 208 24.22 19.88 -9.18
CA GLN A 208 24.23 18.92 -10.28
C GLN A 208 22.98 19.03 -11.13
N PHE A 209 21.85 19.39 -10.51
CA PHE A 209 20.54 19.41 -11.11
C PHE A 209 19.81 20.71 -10.77
N THR A 210 19.08 21.27 -11.72
CA THR A 210 17.93 22.14 -11.41
C THR A 210 16.84 21.33 -10.70
N VAL A 211 15.87 21.99 -10.09
CA VAL A 211 14.73 21.30 -9.44
C VAL A 211 14.00 20.36 -10.43
N GLU A 212 13.74 20.83 -11.64
CA GLU A 212 13.05 20.07 -12.67
C GLU A 212 13.85 18.83 -13.11
N GLU A 213 15.17 18.98 -13.31
CA GLU A 213 16.05 17.86 -13.64
C GLU A 213 16.15 16.86 -12.48
N PHE A 214 16.11 17.34 -11.24
CA PHE A 214 16.10 16.46 -10.06
C PHE A 214 14.80 15.68 -9.93
N GLU A 215 13.65 16.31 -10.20
CA GLU A 215 12.36 15.61 -10.30
C GLU A 215 12.42 14.50 -11.35
N ASP A 216 12.93 14.77 -12.55
CA ASP A 216 13.05 13.78 -13.63
C ASP A 216 14.00 12.64 -13.24
N PHE A 217 15.12 12.97 -12.59
CA PHE A 217 16.04 11.97 -12.06
C PHE A 217 15.35 11.06 -11.04
N LEU A 218 14.63 11.61 -10.06
CA LEU A 218 13.91 10.84 -9.05
C LEU A 218 12.80 9.97 -9.65
N VAL A 219 12.05 10.49 -10.63
CA VAL A 219 11.03 9.72 -11.35
C VAL A 219 11.66 8.55 -12.10
N SER A 220 12.87 8.72 -12.66
CA SER A 220 13.58 7.61 -13.30
C SER A 220 13.98 6.52 -12.30
N LEU A 221 14.45 6.89 -11.11
CA LEU A 221 14.76 5.94 -10.04
C LEU A 221 13.51 5.21 -9.54
N ALA A 222 12.39 5.92 -9.39
CA ALA A 222 11.11 5.30 -9.04
C ALA A 222 10.65 4.28 -10.10
N LYS A 223 10.84 4.60 -11.39
CA LYS A 223 10.53 3.69 -12.52
C LYS A 223 11.37 2.41 -12.45
N ASP A 224 12.67 2.54 -12.17
CA ASP A 224 13.58 1.40 -12.06
C ASP A 224 13.22 0.53 -10.84
N PHE A 225 12.93 1.13 -9.70
CA PHE A 225 12.48 0.42 -8.51
C PHE A 225 11.18 -0.35 -8.76
N LEU A 226 10.15 0.30 -9.33
CA LEU A 226 8.86 -0.31 -9.63
C LEU A 226 8.99 -1.46 -10.64
N THR A 227 9.84 -1.29 -11.65
CA THR A 227 10.14 -2.35 -12.63
C THR A 227 10.81 -3.54 -11.94
N ASN A 228 11.75 -3.29 -11.02
CA ASN A 228 12.45 -4.33 -10.29
C ASN A 228 11.50 -5.14 -9.40
N ILE A 229 10.65 -4.50 -8.59
CA ILE A 229 9.69 -5.24 -7.75
C ILE A 229 8.62 -5.95 -8.59
N TYR A 230 8.23 -5.42 -9.75
CA TYR A 230 7.36 -6.12 -10.70
C TYR A 230 8.02 -7.41 -11.21
N LEU A 231 9.29 -7.38 -11.59
CA LEU A 231 10.05 -8.57 -12.01
C LEU A 231 10.18 -9.58 -10.87
N LEU A 232 10.15 -9.13 -9.62
CA LEU A 232 10.13 -9.96 -8.43
C LEU A 232 8.72 -10.49 -8.06
N GLY A 233 7.68 -10.13 -8.82
CA GLY A 233 6.34 -10.68 -8.71
C GLY A 233 5.26 -9.71 -8.20
N ALA A 234 5.58 -8.46 -7.88
CA ALA A 234 4.58 -7.47 -7.48
C ALA A 234 3.60 -7.20 -8.63
N ARG A 235 2.30 -7.13 -8.32
CA ARG A 235 1.24 -6.88 -9.31
C ARG A 235 0.25 -5.80 -8.90
N LYS A 236 -0.01 -5.61 -7.62
CA LYS A 236 -0.98 -4.66 -7.08
C LYS A 236 -0.23 -3.64 -6.22
N ILE A 237 0.12 -2.50 -6.80
CA ILE A 237 1.00 -1.51 -6.16
C ILE A 237 0.24 -0.18 -6.02
N SER A 238 0.24 0.38 -4.82
CA SER A 238 -0.15 1.76 -4.54
C SER A 238 1.10 2.57 -4.22
N PHE A 239 1.41 3.57 -5.06
CA PHE A 239 2.52 4.48 -4.86
C PHE A 239 1.99 5.83 -4.39
N ALA A 240 2.41 6.26 -3.20
CA ALA A 240 2.04 7.55 -2.64
C ALA A 240 2.80 8.68 -3.34
N GLY A 241 2.08 9.68 -3.81
CA GLY A 241 2.70 10.94 -4.21
C GLY A 241 3.27 11.70 -3.01
N LEU A 242 4.08 12.72 -3.28
CA LEU A 242 4.53 13.64 -2.24
C LEU A 242 3.32 14.36 -1.63
N SER A 243 3.37 14.58 -0.32
CA SER A 243 2.37 15.37 0.40
C SER A 243 2.57 16.87 0.15
N ALA A 244 1.76 17.72 0.80
CA ALA A 244 1.97 19.17 0.81
C ALA A 244 3.19 19.53 1.67
N ILE A 245 4.39 19.19 1.18
CA ILE A 245 5.67 19.24 1.93
C ILE A 245 5.99 20.64 2.45
N GLY A 246 5.62 21.69 1.73
CA GLY A 246 5.77 23.07 2.21
C GLY A 246 4.87 23.43 3.39
N CYS A 247 3.91 22.56 3.77
CA CYS A 247 3.02 22.76 4.91
C CYS A 247 3.44 22.01 6.17
N LEU A 248 4.53 21.25 6.12
CA LEU A 248 5.07 20.56 7.29
C LEU A 248 5.48 21.57 8.37
N PRO A 249 5.32 21.27 9.66
CA PRO A 249 5.69 22.19 10.75
C PRO A 249 7.13 22.69 10.65
N LEU A 250 8.09 21.81 10.32
CA LEU A 250 9.49 22.17 10.12
C LEU A 250 9.64 23.26 9.07
N GLU A 251 8.99 23.10 7.91
CA GLU A 251 9.07 24.04 6.81
C GLU A 251 8.38 25.38 7.14
N ARG A 252 7.22 25.31 7.80
CA ARG A 252 6.53 26.53 8.30
C ARG A 252 7.40 27.31 9.30
N THR A 253 8.15 26.61 10.13
CA THR A 253 9.06 27.22 11.11
C THR A 253 10.21 27.93 10.42
N THR A 254 10.81 27.34 9.38
CA THR A 254 11.81 28.02 8.56
C THR A 254 11.27 29.26 7.85
N ASN A 255 9.95 29.31 7.64
CA ASN A 255 9.23 30.43 7.03
C ASN A 255 8.57 31.37 8.07
N ALA A 256 9.01 31.33 9.33
CA ALA A 256 8.39 32.10 10.42
C ALA A 256 8.37 33.61 10.16
N LEU A 257 9.39 34.16 9.50
CA LEU A 257 9.45 35.58 9.14
C LEU A 257 8.36 36.02 8.14
N LYS A 258 7.75 35.07 7.41
CA LYS A 258 6.60 35.27 6.52
C LYS A 258 5.28 34.81 7.15
N GLY A 259 5.19 34.76 8.49
CA GLY A 259 3.98 34.40 9.23
C GLY A 259 3.76 32.89 9.42
N GLY A 260 4.76 32.05 9.14
CA GLY A 260 4.66 30.57 9.30
C GLY A 260 3.63 29.93 8.36
N GLU A 261 3.37 30.53 7.22
CA GLU A 261 2.53 29.94 6.19
C GLU A 261 3.25 28.82 5.44
N CYS A 262 2.51 27.97 4.71
CA CYS A 262 3.12 26.95 3.86
C CYS A 262 4.10 27.59 2.85
N ILE A 263 5.23 26.93 2.61
CA ILE A 263 6.17 27.34 1.56
C ILE A 263 5.63 26.87 0.22
N GLU A 264 5.05 27.79 -0.54
CA GLU A 264 4.37 27.47 -1.80
C GLU A 264 5.35 26.94 -2.88
N GLU A 265 6.59 27.40 -2.85
CA GLU A 265 7.64 26.90 -3.73
C GLU A 265 7.87 25.39 -3.55
N TYR A 266 7.88 24.89 -2.30
CA TYR A 266 8.02 23.47 -2.00
C TYR A 266 6.74 22.70 -2.36
N ASN A 267 5.58 23.26 -2.12
CA ASN A 267 4.32 22.68 -2.56
C ASN A 267 4.21 22.58 -4.08
N LYS A 268 4.74 23.55 -4.81
CA LYS A 268 4.82 23.49 -6.28
C LYS A 268 5.69 22.33 -6.74
N VAL A 269 6.88 22.15 -6.15
CA VAL A 269 7.77 21.01 -6.44
C VAL A 269 7.04 19.68 -6.21
N ALA A 270 6.34 19.56 -5.08
CA ALA A 270 5.56 18.35 -4.80
C ALA A 270 4.49 18.07 -5.86
N ARG A 271 3.77 19.09 -6.33
CA ARG A 271 2.75 18.94 -7.39
C ARG A 271 3.39 18.58 -8.73
N ASP A 272 4.48 19.23 -9.12
CA ASP A 272 5.15 18.98 -10.38
C ASP A 272 5.72 17.55 -10.42
N PHE A 273 6.41 17.14 -9.36
CA PHE A 273 6.85 15.75 -9.20
C PHE A 273 5.68 14.75 -9.29
N ASN A 274 4.57 15.02 -8.60
CA ASN A 274 3.39 14.17 -8.60
C ASN A 274 2.76 14.03 -10.00
N VAL A 275 2.79 15.08 -10.81
CA VAL A 275 2.35 15.02 -12.22
C VAL A 275 3.26 14.08 -13.03
N LYS A 276 4.59 14.25 -12.93
CA LYS A 276 5.58 13.40 -13.60
C LYS A 276 5.45 11.94 -13.15
N LEU A 277 5.25 11.72 -11.84
CA LEU A 277 5.02 10.40 -11.27
C LEU A 277 3.78 9.71 -11.89
N GLN A 278 2.67 10.43 -12.03
CA GLN A 278 1.45 9.89 -12.63
C GLN A 278 1.63 9.52 -14.11
N VAL A 279 2.38 10.32 -14.87
CA VAL A 279 2.73 9.99 -16.26
C VAL A 279 3.54 8.70 -16.32
N MET A 280 4.56 8.56 -15.48
CA MET A 280 5.39 7.36 -15.38
C MET A 280 4.57 6.13 -14.96
N ILE A 281 3.66 6.28 -14.00
CA ILE A 281 2.74 5.20 -13.56
C ILE A 281 1.90 4.71 -14.75
N LYS A 282 1.34 5.62 -15.54
CA LYS A 282 0.57 5.27 -16.73
C LYS A 282 1.42 4.51 -17.73
N GLU A 283 2.63 4.98 -18.04
CA GLU A 283 3.55 4.30 -18.94
C GLU A 283 3.89 2.87 -18.51
N LEU A 284 4.13 2.65 -17.20
CA LEU A 284 4.42 1.32 -16.67
C LEU A 284 3.20 0.40 -16.79
N CYS A 285 1.99 0.88 -16.50
CA CYS A 285 0.77 0.11 -16.67
C CYS A 285 0.53 -0.30 -18.14
N ASP A 286 0.84 0.60 -19.08
CA ASP A 286 0.67 0.33 -20.50
C ASP A 286 1.71 -0.70 -21.04
N ARG A 287 2.89 -0.80 -20.41
CA ARG A 287 4.02 -1.63 -20.85
C ARG A 287 4.16 -2.96 -20.12
N LEU A 288 3.74 -3.05 -18.86
CA LEU A 288 3.95 -4.23 -18.02
C LEU A 288 2.64 -5.02 -17.84
N PRO A 289 2.54 -6.24 -18.40
CA PRO A 289 1.33 -7.06 -18.31
C PRO A 289 0.90 -7.32 -16.86
N GLU A 290 -0.41 -7.29 -16.61
CA GLU A 290 -1.03 -7.57 -15.31
C GLU A 290 -0.65 -6.59 -14.19
N LEU A 291 0.18 -5.58 -14.46
CA LEU A 291 0.51 -4.57 -13.47
C LEU A 291 -0.70 -3.67 -13.18
N LYS A 292 -1.11 -3.64 -11.93
CA LYS A 292 -2.08 -2.70 -11.39
C LYS A 292 -1.35 -1.73 -10.48
N LEU A 293 -0.80 -0.68 -11.05
CA LEU A 293 -0.10 0.38 -10.33
C LEU A 293 -1.03 1.59 -10.23
N ARG A 294 -1.22 2.12 -9.01
CA ARG A 294 -2.13 3.24 -8.74
C ARG A 294 -1.40 4.33 -7.95
N TYR A 295 -1.65 5.55 -8.35
CA TYR A 295 -1.22 6.74 -7.62
C TYR A 295 -2.13 6.98 -6.42
N ALA A 296 -1.56 7.19 -5.23
CA ALA A 296 -2.30 7.63 -4.05
C ALA A 296 -2.11 9.14 -3.85
N ALA A 297 -3.21 9.89 -3.91
CA ALA A 297 -3.24 11.36 -3.89
C ALA A 297 -3.04 11.92 -2.47
N VAL A 298 -1.85 11.74 -1.92
CA VAL A 298 -1.50 12.17 -0.55
C VAL A 298 -1.47 13.69 -0.45
N TYR A 299 -1.00 14.39 -1.49
CA TYR A 299 -0.97 15.85 -1.55
C TYR A 299 -2.34 16.48 -1.28
N ASP A 300 -3.31 16.12 -2.11
CA ASP A 300 -4.66 16.69 -2.03
C ASP A 300 -5.35 16.29 -0.73
N SER A 301 -5.10 15.06 -0.27
CA SER A 301 -5.68 14.54 0.97
C SER A 301 -5.19 15.30 2.19
N LEU A 302 -3.89 15.54 2.33
CA LEU A 302 -3.33 16.29 3.45
C LEU A 302 -3.73 17.77 3.38
N LEU A 303 -3.66 18.38 2.19
CA LEU A 303 -4.05 19.77 2.01
C LEU A 303 -5.53 20.00 2.35
N HIS A 304 -6.40 19.06 1.99
CA HIS A 304 -7.82 19.12 2.36
C HIS A 304 -8.02 19.11 3.88
N LEU A 305 -7.28 18.25 4.62
CA LEU A 305 -7.34 18.21 6.09
C LEU A 305 -6.84 19.53 6.71
N ILE A 306 -5.76 20.09 6.18
CA ILE A 306 -5.21 21.38 6.63
C ILE A 306 -6.20 22.53 6.38
N GLN A 307 -6.92 22.52 5.26
CA GLN A 307 -7.86 23.58 4.87
C GLN A 307 -9.23 23.44 5.56
N ASN A 308 -9.59 22.25 6.03
CA ASN A 308 -10.90 21.97 6.61
C ASN A 308 -10.79 21.30 8.00
N PRO A 309 -9.95 21.80 8.93
CA PRO A 309 -9.61 21.08 10.16
C PRO A 309 -10.82 20.87 11.07
N ALA A 310 -11.75 21.84 11.12
CA ALA A 310 -12.94 21.77 11.99
C ALA A 310 -13.85 20.58 11.65
N GLN A 311 -13.91 20.15 10.37
CA GLN A 311 -14.71 18.98 9.94
C GLN A 311 -14.19 17.68 10.57
N TYR A 312 -12.93 17.66 10.99
CA TYR A 312 -12.24 16.51 11.56
C TYR A 312 -11.96 16.67 13.06
N GLY A 313 -12.45 17.75 13.69
CA GLY A 313 -12.19 18.06 15.10
C GLY A 313 -10.70 18.32 15.36
N ILE A 314 -10.00 18.92 14.39
CA ILE A 314 -8.59 19.33 14.48
C ILE A 314 -8.55 20.81 14.86
N GLU A 315 -7.65 21.16 15.77
CA GLU A 315 -7.47 22.52 16.29
C GLU A 315 -6.12 23.11 15.86
N ASN A 316 -5.09 22.28 15.68
CA ASN A 316 -3.75 22.71 15.27
C ASN A 316 -3.34 22.06 13.93
N VAL A 317 -3.04 22.90 12.93
CA VAL A 317 -2.61 22.51 11.59
C VAL A 317 -1.19 23.00 11.25
N LYS A 318 -0.55 23.74 12.15
CA LYS A 318 0.72 24.41 11.91
C LYS A 318 1.89 23.76 12.63
N GLU A 319 1.65 23.22 13.82
CA GLU A 319 2.65 22.67 14.72
C GLU A 319 2.39 21.18 14.97
N GLY A 320 3.44 20.43 15.33
CA GLY A 320 3.32 19.06 15.83
C GLY A 320 2.87 19.04 17.29
N CYS A 321 2.35 17.89 17.73
CA CYS A 321 1.96 17.66 19.12
C CYS A 321 3.15 17.41 20.04
N CYS A 322 4.24 16.83 19.53
CA CYS A 322 5.42 16.50 20.32
C CYS A 322 6.30 17.72 20.53
N ALA A 323 6.67 17.94 21.78
CA ALA A 323 7.52 19.06 22.20
C ALA A 323 6.90 20.42 21.82
N THR A 324 7.68 21.36 21.25
CA THR A 324 7.14 22.62 20.74
C THR A 324 6.42 22.46 19.41
N GLY A 325 6.64 21.31 18.72
CA GLY A 325 6.04 20.99 17.45
C GLY A 325 6.61 21.75 16.26
N THR A 326 7.75 22.41 16.40
CA THR A 326 8.34 23.29 15.38
C THR A 326 9.54 22.68 14.67
N TYR A 327 10.47 22.08 15.42
CA TYR A 327 11.71 21.47 14.90
C TYR A 327 11.86 20.01 15.33
N GLU A 328 11.14 19.62 16.36
CA GLU A 328 11.37 18.36 17.03
C GLU A 328 10.85 17.20 16.20
N MET A 329 11.75 16.33 15.79
CA MET A 329 11.48 15.00 15.29
C MET A 329 12.59 14.03 15.70
N GLY A 330 12.32 12.73 15.69
CA GLY A 330 13.29 11.73 16.13
C GLY A 330 13.79 12.06 17.53
N PHE A 331 15.09 12.09 17.73
CA PHE A 331 15.72 12.33 19.04
C PHE A 331 15.27 13.61 19.74
N LEU A 332 14.91 14.66 19.03
CA LEU A 332 14.45 15.92 19.62
C LEU A 332 13.02 15.83 20.17
N CYS A 333 12.21 14.89 19.70
CA CYS A 333 10.88 14.59 20.20
C CYS A 333 10.98 13.50 21.28
N ASN A 334 11.36 13.86 22.51
CA ASN A 334 11.56 12.93 23.61
C ASN A 334 10.74 13.32 24.86
N GLU A 335 10.67 12.42 25.87
CA GLU A 335 9.84 12.59 27.05
C GLU A 335 10.33 13.67 28.03
N ASP A 336 11.57 14.12 27.90
CA ASP A 336 12.12 15.21 28.73
C ASP A 336 11.52 16.57 28.37
N ASN A 337 10.88 16.68 27.19
CA ASN A 337 10.27 17.91 26.74
C ASN A 337 8.85 18.07 27.35
N PRO A 338 8.63 19.10 28.20
CA PRO A 338 7.36 19.26 28.93
C PRO A 338 6.21 19.82 28.07
N PHE A 339 6.47 20.25 26.83
CA PHE A 339 5.50 20.92 25.97
C PHE A 339 4.69 19.97 25.08
N THR A 340 4.94 18.66 25.15
CA THR A 340 4.16 17.69 24.37
C THR A 340 2.68 17.78 24.68
N CYS A 341 1.85 17.93 23.68
CA CYS A 341 0.41 18.17 23.80
C CYS A 341 -0.31 17.02 24.57
N PRO A 342 -1.38 17.31 25.31
CA PRO A 342 -2.13 16.29 26.02
C PRO A 342 -2.99 15.41 25.09
N ASP A 343 -3.47 15.97 23.97
CA ASP A 343 -4.40 15.33 23.04
C ASP A 343 -3.92 15.46 21.59
N ALA A 344 -3.30 14.38 21.05
CA ALA A 344 -2.81 14.35 19.68
C ALA A 344 -3.94 14.35 18.63
N ASP A 345 -5.16 13.97 19.01
CA ASP A 345 -6.31 13.98 18.10
C ASP A 345 -6.75 15.38 17.68
N LYS A 346 -6.21 16.42 18.33
CA LYS A 346 -6.40 17.83 18.00
C LYS A 346 -5.39 18.36 16.97
N TYR A 347 -4.39 17.57 16.59
CA TYR A 347 -3.27 17.97 15.75
C TYR A 347 -3.25 17.19 14.46
N ILE A 348 -2.81 17.83 13.34
CA ILE A 348 -2.48 17.13 12.10
C ILE A 348 -1.18 16.35 12.28
N PHE A 349 -0.16 17.00 12.84
CA PHE A 349 1.18 16.45 12.94
C PHE A 349 1.48 15.97 14.37
N TRP A 350 2.19 14.84 14.45
CA TRP A 350 2.71 14.31 15.69
C TRP A 350 4.00 15.04 16.12
N ASP A 351 4.96 15.06 15.25
CA ASP A 351 6.22 15.80 15.39
C ASP A 351 6.32 16.88 14.29
N ALA A 352 7.49 17.49 14.11
CA ALA A 352 7.67 18.54 13.11
C ALA A 352 7.50 18.06 11.64
N PHE A 353 7.27 16.77 11.42
CA PHE A 353 7.28 16.16 10.09
C PHE A 353 6.13 15.16 9.85
N HIS A 354 5.86 14.31 10.84
CA HIS A 354 5.01 13.14 10.67
C HIS A 354 3.58 13.38 11.18
N PRO A 355 2.57 12.79 10.51
CA PRO A 355 1.18 12.90 10.94
C PRO A 355 0.88 12.15 12.24
N THR A 356 -0.19 12.56 12.95
CA THR A 356 -0.75 11.82 14.07
C THR A 356 -1.43 10.52 13.64
N GLU A 357 -1.67 9.61 14.59
CA GLU A 357 -2.42 8.37 14.34
C GLU A 357 -3.81 8.64 13.75
N LYS A 358 -4.50 9.68 14.23
CA LYS A 358 -5.80 10.10 13.70
C LYS A 358 -5.72 10.44 12.22
N ILE A 359 -4.71 11.21 11.83
CA ILE A 359 -4.50 11.57 10.42
C ILE A 359 -4.10 10.35 9.60
N ASN A 360 -3.22 9.49 10.13
CA ASN A 360 -2.85 8.24 9.47
C ASN A 360 -4.08 7.36 9.19
N ARG A 361 -5.04 7.28 10.11
CA ARG A 361 -6.32 6.56 9.93
C ARG A 361 -7.17 7.19 8.84
N LEU A 362 -7.28 8.52 8.80
CA LEU A 362 -8.02 9.22 7.76
C LEU A 362 -7.39 9.01 6.39
N MET A 363 -6.07 9.11 6.28
CA MET A 363 -5.32 8.88 5.05
C MET A 363 -5.46 7.44 4.56
N ALA A 364 -5.39 6.45 5.45
CA ALA A 364 -5.62 5.05 5.13
C ALA A 364 -7.03 4.81 4.56
N ASN A 365 -8.05 5.41 5.17
CA ASN A 365 -9.43 5.30 4.71
C ASN A 365 -9.63 5.93 3.31
N LEU A 366 -8.98 7.06 3.03
CA LEU A 366 -9.00 7.68 1.71
C LEU A 366 -8.29 6.79 0.68
N THR A 367 -7.12 6.26 1.01
CA THR A 367 -6.35 5.34 0.16
C THR A 367 -7.15 4.08 -0.19
N LEU A 368 -7.85 3.49 0.78
CA LEU A 368 -8.74 2.33 0.57
C LEU A 368 -9.90 2.64 -0.40
N ARG A 369 -10.45 3.85 -0.33
CA ARG A 369 -11.56 4.28 -1.19
C ARG A 369 -11.12 4.74 -2.58
N THR A 370 -9.84 5.00 -2.79
CA THR A 370 -9.26 5.54 -4.02
C THR A 370 -8.29 4.56 -4.67
N SER A 371 -7.00 4.66 -4.40
CA SER A 371 -5.95 3.89 -5.08
C SER A 371 -6.02 2.39 -4.80
N LEU A 372 -6.53 1.95 -3.66
CA LEU A 372 -6.70 0.54 -3.31
C LEU A 372 -8.08 -0.03 -3.63
N LYS A 373 -9.06 0.79 -4.03
CA LYS A 373 -10.44 0.36 -4.26
C LYS A 373 -10.59 -0.85 -5.18
N GLU A 374 -9.73 -0.97 -6.18
CA GLU A 374 -9.75 -2.07 -7.16
C GLU A 374 -9.03 -3.33 -6.67
N PHE A 375 -8.32 -3.25 -5.54
CA PHE A 375 -7.51 -4.35 -5.02
C PHE A 375 -8.21 -5.12 -3.90
N VAL A 376 -9.18 -4.47 -3.24
CA VAL A 376 -9.89 -4.96 -2.04
C VAL A 376 -11.34 -5.35 -2.32
#